data_654c55f50afa9ba28b351e3c0184e99a
#
_entry.id   654c55f50afa9ba28b351e3c0184e99a
#
_cell.length_a   1.000
_cell.length_b   1.000
_cell.length_c   1.000
_cell.angle_alpha   90.00
_cell.angle_beta   90.00
_cell.angle_gamma   90.00
#
_symmetry.space_group_name_H-M   'P 1'
#
loop_
_entity.id
_entity.type
_entity.pdbx_description
1 polymer ?
#
loop_
_entity_poly.entity_id
_entity_poly.type
_entity_poly.pdbx_seq_one_letter_code
_entity_poly.pdbx_strand_id
1 'polypeptide(L)'
;MSGILRILLMQQLLSAILLTAAFPLFAQDTDLLRHFDYDQKASLDTQEVGLEHRGDVAIHDISYASPKGGRVPAYLVVPSGKGPFAAVIWGHWYWNNSAMRNRKEFLDEAVALAPAGVVSLLTDGPIARPGHVEDRTPLNEQQVTDLVQQVVDMRRGADLLLARPDVDPKRLAYVGHSYNANVGGFLSGIDKRFKAFVLMAGGLSDESDLKSKAVQEYRQKIGPEKFDAFQAKYGWLDPGKFVSHAAPAVVFLQYGSQEKFLNPDRARAYAAIVSEPKSFKLYDAPHALNAEARRDRIAFLIDRLKLKPVALAVIAGIPDLFQPPDQNP
;
A
#
# COMPACT_ATOMS: atom_id res chain seq x y z
N MET A 1 43.82 -43.54 26.08
CA MET A 1 42.53 -42.76 26.17
C MET A 1 42.54 -41.75 25.03
N SER A 2 41.94 -41.98 24.20
CA SER A 2 41.57 -42.34 22.86
C SER A 2 40.92 -41.09 22.19
N GLY A 3 41.36 -40.84 20.94
CA GLY A 3 40.97 -39.70 20.13
C GLY A 3 39.46 -39.49 19.84
N ILE A 4 38.63 -40.44 20.27
CA ILE A 4 37.16 -40.39 20.09
C ILE A 4 36.47 -39.39 21.05
N LEU A 5 37.07 -39.14 22.24
CA LEU A 5 36.50 -38.20 23.21
C LEU A 5 36.74 -36.73 22.85
N ARG A 6 37.76 -36.43 22.00
CA ARG A 6 38.00 -35.07 21.49
C ARG A 6 37.11 -34.67 20.32
N ILE A 7 36.64 -35.62 19.53
CA ILE A 7 35.75 -35.35 18.40
C ILE A 7 34.30 -35.06 18.85
N LEU A 8 33.84 -35.74 19.92
CA LEU A 8 32.52 -35.50 20.51
C LEU A 8 32.40 -34.14 21.25
N LEU A 9 33.50 -33.68 21.86
CA LEU A 9 33.53 -32.35 22.49
C LEU A 9 33.63 -31.20 21.48
N MET A 10 34.25 -31.41 20.31
CA MET A 10 34.24 -30.41 19.24
C MET A 10 32.91 -30.29 18.50
N GLN A 11 32.13 -31.37 18.41
CA GLN A 11 30.80 -31.32 17.80
C GLN A 11 29.74 -30.64 18.71
N GLN A 12 29.91 -30.71 20.03
CA GLN A 12 29.03 -29.98 20.95
C GLN A 12 29.36 -28.48 21.06
N LEU A 13 30.58 -28.06 20.78
CA LEU A 13 30.96 -26.65 20.73
C LEU A 13 30.59 -25.96 19.41
N LEU A 14 30.41 -26.70 18.31
CA LEU A 14 29.95 -26.18 17.03
C LEU A 14 28.41 -26.04 16.98
N SER A 15 27.67 -26.76 17.83
CA SER A 15 26.21 -26.63 17.93
C SER A 15 25.76 -25.47 18.82
N ALA A 16 26.64 -24.84 19.58
CA ALA A 16 26.32 -23.73 20.49
C ALA A 16 26.60 -22.32 19.90
N ILE A 17 27.15 -22.24 18.68
CA ILE A 17 27.48 -20.95 18.03
C ILE A 17 26.46 -20.58 16.93
N LEU A 18 25.44 -21.39 16.69
CA LEU A 18 24.42 -21.15 15.67
C LEU A 18 23.11 -20.57 16.24
N LEU A 19 23.12 -20.04 17.45
CA LEU A 19 21.98 -19.29 18.01
C LEU A 19 22.50 -17.98 18.59
N THR A 20 22.34 -16.93 17.86
CA THR A 20 22.09 -15.53 18.18
C THR A 20 22.85 -14.59 17.24
N ALA A 21 22.65 -14.73 15.94
CA ALA A 21 22.56 -13.52 15.14
C ALA A 21 21.12 -13.01 15.31
N ALA A 22 20.79 -12.56 16.52
CA ALA A 22 19.70 -11.63 16.69
C ALA A 22 20.15 -10.37 15.95
N PHE A 23 19.71 -10.25 14.69
CA PHE A 23 19.64 -8.94 14.07
C PHE A 23 18.91 -8.07 15.10
N PRO A 24 19.47 -6.91 15.46
CA PRO A 24 18.68 -5.97 16.23
C PRO A 24 17.43 -5.70 15.39
N LEU A 25 16.29 -6.24 15.77
CA LEU A 25 15.02 -5.68 15.38
C LEU A 25 15.12 -4.25 15.92
N PHE A 26 15.37 -3.29 15.05
CA PHE A 26 15.19 -1.89 15.37
C PHE A 26 13.73 -1.80 15.82
N ALA A 27 13.53 -1.60 17.12
CA ALA A 27 12.19 -1.43 17.65
C ALA A 27 11.59 -0.21 16.94
N GLN A 28 10.49 -0.43 16.23
CA GLN A 28 9.77 0.67 15.61
C GLN A 28 9.35 1.61 16.73
N ASP A 29 9.57 2.90 16.52
CA ASP A 29 9.20 3.91 17.51
C ASP A 29 7.70 3.83 17.80
N THR A 30 7.35 3.37 19.00
CA THR A 30 5.96 3.16 19.42
C THR A 30 5.15 4.46 19.43
N ASP A 31 5.81 5.62 19.60
CA ASP A 31 5.13 6.92 19.58
C ASP A 31 4.67 7.27 18.16
N LEU A 32 5.41 6.89 17.13
CA LEU A 32 4.98 7.07 15.74
C LEU A 32 3.72 6.26 15.42
N LEU A 33 3.58 5.07 15.98
CA LEU A 33 2.41 4.20 15.71
C LEU A 33 1.11 4.79 16.26
N ARG A 34 1.17 5.54 17.37
CA ARG A 34 -0.01 6.14 18.03
C ARG A 34 -0.79 7.10 17.13
N HIS A 35 -0.15 7.74 16.17
CA HIS A 35 -0.83 8.62 15.21
C HIS A 35 -1.88 7.89 14.39
N PHE A 36 -1.72 6.58 14.23
CA PHE A 36 -2.60 5.73 13.45
C PHE A 36 -3.51 4.83 14.31
N ASP A 37 -3.54 5.05 15.63
CA ASP A 37 -4.40 4.27 16.53
C ASP A 37 -5.87 4.66 16.36
N TYR A 38 -6.72 3.64 16.52
CA TYR A 38 -8.16 3.77 16.53
C TYR A 38 -8.81 2.64 17.34
N ASP A 39 -10.05 2.82 17.73
CA ASP A 39 -10.84 1.77 18.39
C ASP A 39 -11.26 0.69 17.38
N GLN A 40 -10.55 -0.44 17.40
CA GLN A 40 -10.84 -1.59 16.54
C GLN A 40 -12.18 -2.27 16.88
N LYS A 41 -12.73 -2.04 18.09
CA LYS A 41 -14.00 -2.62 18.54
C LYS A 41 -15.21 -1.77 18.15
N ALA A 42 -15.00 -0.51 17.73
CA ALA A 42 -16.08 0.32 17.23
C ALA A 42 -16.84 -0.38 16.10
N SER A 43 -18.14 -0.13 15.99
CA SER A 43 -18.95 -0.70 14.91
C SER A 43 -18.40 -0.30 13.54
N LEU A 44 -18.37 -1.25 12.60
CA LEU A 44 -18.07 -0.96 11.17
C LEU A 44 -19.18 -0.12 10.54
N ASP A 45 -20.40 -0.21 11.04
CA ASP A 45 -21.59 0.47 10.51
C ASP A 45 -21.61 0.43 8.96
N THR A 46 -21.49 -0.78 8.42
CA THR A 46 -21.48 -0.99 6.97
C THR A 46 -22.87 -0.76 6.41
N GLN A 47 -22.98 0.08 5.38
CA GLN A 47 -24.22 0.36 4.66
C GLN A 47 -24.01 0.01 3.19
N GLU A 48 -24.96 -0.73 2.60
CA GLU A 48 -24.99 -1.01 1.17
C GLU A 48 -25.92 -0.03 0.47
N VAL A 49 -25.43 0.60 -0.59
CA VAL A 49 -26.17 1.59 -1.37
C VAL A 49 -26.45 1.13 -2.80
N GLY A 50 -25.80 0.04 -3.24
CA GLY A 50 -26.01 -0.52 -4.56
C GLY A 50 -25.37 -1.88 -4.74
N LEU A 51 -25.86 -2.63 -5.74
CA LEU A 51 -25.33 -3.93 -6.14
C LEU A 51 -25.33 -4.02 -7.66
N GLU A 52 -24.19 -4.35 -8.23
CA GLU A 52 -23.99 -4.64 -9.66
C GLU A 52 -23.43 -6.05 -9.82
N HIS A 53 -23.75 -6.72 -10.91
CA HIS A 53 -23.14 -8.00 -11.28
C HIS A 53 -22.40 -7.88 -12.60
N ARG A 54 -21.17 -8.42 -12.65
CA ARG A 54 -20.39 -8.63 -13.88
C ARG A 54 -20.13 -10.13 -14.03
N GLY A 55 -21.02 -10.81 -14.78
CA GLY A 55 -21.10 -12.27 -14.76
C GLY A 55 -21.43 -12.78 -13.36
N ASP A 56 -20.63 -13.72 -12.85
CA ASP A 56 -20.81 -14.29 -11.50
C ASP A 56 -20.15 -13.48 -10.38
N VAL A 57 -19.59 -12.29 -10.69
CA VAL A 57 -18.94 -11.42 -9.70
C VAL A 57 -19.94 -10.37 -9.21
N ALA A 58 -20.14 -10.31 -7.90
CA ALA A 58 -20.95 -9.27 -7.27
C ALA A 58 -20.09 -8.05 -6.88
N ILE A 59 -20.55 -6.85 -7.20
CA ILE A 59 -19.91 -5.58 -6.87
C ILE A 59 -20.90 -4.83 -5.98
N HIS A 60 -20.65 -4.85 -4.68
CA HIS A 60 -21.44 -4.11 -3.70
C HIS A 60 -20.91 -2.68 -3.58
N ASP A 61 -21.73 -1.68 -3.83
CA ASP A 61 -21.43 -0.30 -3.48
C ASP A 61 -21.79 -0.09 -2.01
N ILE A 62 -20.78 0.03 -1.18
CA ILE A 62 -20.91 0.14 0.27
C ILE A 62 -20.27 1.41 0.82
N SER A 63 -20.61 1.71 2.06
CA SER A 63 -19.78 2.59 2.89
C SER A 63 -19.63 2.01 4.29
N TYR A 64 -18.55 2.34 4.97
CA TYR A 64 -18.32 1.96 6.36
C TYR A 64 -17.83 3.16 7.18
N ALA A 65 -17.97 3.08 8.51
CA ALA A 65 -17.58 4.17 9.40
C ALA A 65 -16.06 4.35 9.42
N SER A 66 -15.59 5.58 9.18
CA SER A 66 -14.19 5.95 9.39
C SER A 66 -13.94 6.19 10.88
N PRO A 67 -12.90 5.60 11.47
CA PRO A 67 -12.52 5.88 12.87
C PRO A 67 -12.13 7.34 13.11
N LYS A 68 -11.74 8.05 12.06
CA LYS A 68 -11.38 9.49 12.13
C LYS A 68 -12.56 10.41 11.78
N GLY A 69 -13.77 9.85 11.63
CA GLY A 69 -14.99 10.58 11.34
C GLY A 69 -15.47 10.46 9.89
N GLY A 70 -16.79 10.56 9.72
CA GLY A 70 -17.44 10.39 8.43
C GLY A 70 -17.51 8.93 7.96
N ARG A 71 -17.73 8.75 6.67
CA ARG A 71 -17.87 7.43 6.04
C ARG A 71 -16.87 7.24 4.91
N VAL A 72 -16.46 6.00 4.72
CA VAL A 72 -15.59 5.57 3.62
C VAL A 72 -16.43 4.88 2.56
N PRO A 73 -16.72 5.52 1.42
CA PRO A 73 -17.34 4.84 0.29
C PRO A 73 -16.37 3.81 -0.29
N ALA A 74 -16.88 2.63 -0.67
CA ALA A 74 -16.06 1.56 -1.21
C ALA A 74 -16.85 0.66 -2.16
N TYR A 75 -16.15 0.01 -3.10
CA TYR A 75 -16.66 -1.18 -3.78
C TYR A 75 -16.12 -2.41 -3.08
N LEU A 76 -17.01 -3.33 -2.73
CA LEU A 76 -16.68 -4.65 -2.25
C LEU A 76 -16.99 -5.65 -3.39
N VAL A 77 -15.94 -6.16 -4.02
CA VAL A 77 -16.04 -7.11 -5.13
C VAL A 77 -15.93 -8.53 -4.58
N VAL A 78 -16.95 -9.32 -4.77
CA VAL A 78 -17.08 -10.66 -4.17
C VAL A 78 -17.24 -11.70 -5.27
N PRO A 79 -16.37 -12.75 -5.29
CA PRO A 79 -16.51 -13.86 -6.21
C PRO A 79 -17.68 -14.76 -5.84
N SER A 80 -18.18 -15.53 -6.79
CA SER A 80 -19.08 -16.65 -6.50
C SER A 80 -18.38 -17.78 -5.73
N GLY A 81 -19.15 -18.54 -4.93
CA GLY A 81 -18.66 -19.69 -4.18
C GLY A 81 -18.59 -19.46 -2.66
N LYS A 82 -17.98 -20.40 -1.95
CA LYS A 82 -18.04 -20.44 -0.48
C LYS A 82 -16.75 -19.98 0.24
N GLY A 83 -15.68 -19.69 -0.50
CA GLY A 83 -14.37 -19.41 0.12
C GLY A 83 -13.70 -20.68 0.72
N PRO A 84 -12.67 -20.55 1.56
CA PRO A 84 -12.12 -19.27 2.01
C PRO A 84 -11.36 -18.53 0.89
N PHE A 85 -11.67 -17.26 0.70
CA PHE A 85 -11.06 -16.42 -0.31
C PHE A 85 -9.84 -15.67 0.24
N ALA A 86 -8.90 -15.32 -0.60
CA ALA A 86 -7.93 -14.27 -0.31
C ALA A 86 -8.62 -12.90 -0.32
N ALA A 87 -7.96 -11.88 0.23
CA ALA A 87 -8.49 -10.53 0.19
C ALA A 87 -7.43 -9.51 -0.25
N VAL A 88 -7.85 -8.49 -0.99
CA VAL A 88 -7.00 -7.38 -1.43
C VAL A 88 -7.70 -6.06 -1.17
N ILE A 89 -6.97 -5.11 -0.58
CA ILE A 89 -7.39 -3.72 -0.48
C ILE A 89 -6.67 -2.92 -1.55
N TRP A 90 -7.42 -2.09 -2.27
CA TRP A 90 -6.92 -1.30 -3.38
C TRP A 90 -7.03 0.19 -3.06
N GLY A 91 -5.93 0.92 -3.19
CA GLY A 91 -5.84 2.36 -3.02
C GLY A 91 -5.50 3.05 -4.34
N HIS A 92 -6.39 3.96 -4.73
CA HIS A 92 -6.31 4.69 -5.99
C HIS A 92 -5.24 5.78 -5.99
N TRP A 93 -4.83 6.21 -7.18
CA TRP A 93 -3.94 7.35 -7.35
C TRP A 93 -4.63 8.69 -7.05
N TYR A 94 -3.80 9.74 -7.02
CA TYR A 94 -4.28 11.11 -6.83
C TYR A 94 -3.88 12.00 -8.01
N TRP A 95 -4.08 11.48 -9.23
CA TRP A 95 -3.76 12.24 -10.43
C TRP A 95 -4.82 13.26 -10.73
N ASN A 96 -4.41 14.57 -10.84
CA ASN A 96 -5.33 15.66 -11.13
C ASN A 96 -6.07 15.43 -12.44
N ASN A 97 -7.36 15.80 -12.46
CA ASN A 97 -8.25 15.67 -13.62
C ASN A 97 -8.49 14.24 -14.12
N SER A 98 -8.05 13.21 -13.40
CA SER A 98 -8.39 11.83 -13.72
C SER A 98 -9.79 11.48 -13.21
N ALA A 99 -10.63 10.92 -14.07
CA ALA A 99 -11.91 10.33 -13.68
C ALA A 99 -11.73 9.07 -12.80
N MET A 100 -10.51 8.49 -12.76
CA MET A 100 -10.16 7.31 -11.98
C MET A 100 -9.50 7.67 -10.63
N ARG A 101 -9.51 8.92 -10.23
CA ARG A 101 -9.02 9.40 -8.92
C ARG A 101 -9.94 9.02 -7.76
N ASN A 102 -10.39 7.76 -7.75
CA ASN A 102 -11.33 7.21 -6.77
C ASN A 102 -11.31 5.67 -6.83
N ARG A 103 -12.19 5.02 -6.07
CA ARG A 103 -12.38 3.56 -5.98
C ARG A 103 -12.58 2.82 -7.33
N LYS A 104 -12.75 3.53 -8.45
CA LYS A 104 -12.92 2.90 -9.78
C LYS A 104 -11.61 2.50 -10.43
N GLU A 105 -10.47 3.05 -10.01
CA GLU A 105 -9.17 2.85 -10.69
C GLU A 105 -8.86 1.37 -10.92
N PHE A 106 -9.03 0.54 -9.90
CA PHE A 106 -8.70 -0.89 -9.95
C PHE A 106 -9.92 -1.80 -10.11
N LEU A 107 -11.11 -1.26 -10.41
CA LEU A 107 -12.34 -2.06 -10.43
C LEU A 107 -12.26 -3.21 -11.43
N ASP A 108 -11.75 -2.96 -12.63
CA ASP A 108 -11.65 -3.99 -13.66
C ASP A 108 -10.61 -5.08 -13.29
N GLU A 109 -9.53 -4.71 -12.60
CA GLU A 109 -8.57 -5.70 -12.07
C GLU A 109 -9.18 -6.53 -10.95
N ALA A 110 -9.90 -5.90 -10.03
CA ALA A 110 -10.59 -6.59 -8.94
C ALA A 110 -11.61 -7.60 -9.47
N VAL A 111 -12.39 -7.20 -10.49
CA VAL A 111 -13.36 -8.09 -11.16
C VAL A 111 -12.64 -9.24 -11.87
N ALA A 112 -11.54 -8.98 -12.58
CA ALA A 112 -10.76 -10.01 -13.25
C ALA A 112 -10.12 -11.02 -12.27
N LEU A 113 -9.75 -10.59 -11.07
CA LEU A 113 -9.18 -11.44 -10.01
C LEU A 113 -10.23 -12.19 -9.19
N ALA A 114 -11.47 -11.75 -9.14
CA ALA A 114 -12.49 -12.37 -8.32
C ALA A 114 -12.66 -13.87 -8.61
N PRO A 115 -12.77 -14.36 -9.87
CA PRO A 115 -12.88 -15.79 -10.16
C PRO A 115 -11.67 -16.63 -9.72
N ALA A 116 -10.51 -15.98 -9.51
CA ALA A 116 -9.31 -16.62 -8.97
C ALA A 116 -9.39 -16.85 -7.45
N GLY A 117 -10.44 -16.38 -6.79
CA GLY A 117 -10.70 -16.56 -5.36
C GLY A 117 -10.27 -15.36 -4.51
N VAL A 118 -10.56 -14.14 -4.97
CA VAL A 118 -10.22 -12.90 -4.27
C VAL A 118 -11.47 -12.08 -3.98
N VAL A 119 -11.65 -11.69 -2.71
CA VAL A 119 -12.53 -10.59 -2.31
C VAL A 119 -11.71 -9.31 -2.34
N SER A 120 -12.20 -8.28 -3.03
CA SER A 120 -11.50 -7.00 -3.16
C SER A 120 -12.29 -5.87 -2.51
N LEU A 121 -11.60 -4.99 -1.78
CA LEU A 121 -12.14 -3.74 -1.24
C LEU A 121 -11.41 -2.56 -1.89
N LEU A 122 -12.15 -1.76 -2.64
CA LEU A 122 -11.65 -0.57 -3.32
C LEU A 122 -12.24 0.66 -2.64
N THR A 123 -11.42 1.48 -1.99
CA THR A 123 -11.91 2.58 -1.13
C THR A 123 -11.70 3.94 -1.77
N ASP A 124 -12.64 4.87 -1.52
CA ASP A 124 -12.39 6.28 -1.75
C ASP A 124 -11.55 6.86 -0.62
N GLY A 125 -10.39 7.42 -0.96
CA GLY A 125 -9.61 8.23 -0.03
C GLY A 125 -10.34 9.51 0.36
N PRO A 126 -9.97 10.19 1.47
CA PRO A 126 -10.61 11.43 1.90
C PRO A 126 -10.77 12.43 0.77
N ILE A 127 -9.76 12.59 -0.06
CA ILE A 127 -9.73 13.49 -1.21
C ILE A 127 -10.73 13.18 -2.32
N ALA A 128 -11.27 11.97 -2.38
CA ALA A 128 -12.25 11.53 -3.37
C ALA A 128 -13.67 11.51 -2.83
N ARG A 129 -13.87 11.83 -1.54
CA ARG A 129 -15.17 11.75 -0.89
C ARG A 129 -16.05 12.95 -1.21
N PRO A 130 -17.36 12.78 -1.33
CA PRO A 130 -18.28 13.90 -1.49
C PRO A 130 -18.10 14.95 -0.38
N GLY A 131 -18.07 16.21 -0.76
CA GLY A 131 -17.93 17.34 0.18
C GLY A 131 -16.51 17.64 0.66
N HIS A 132 -15.51 16.84 0.27
CA HIS A 132 -14.11 17.20 0.55
C HIS A 132 -13.71 18.43 -0.26
N VAL A 133 -13.20 19.44 0.42
CA VAL A 133 -12.64 20.65 -0.20
C VAL A 133 -11.13 20.58 -0.04
N GLU A 134 -10.43 20.43 -1.15
CA GLU A 134 -8.97 20.32 -1.15
C GLU A 134 -8.33 21.68 -0.87
N ASP A 135 -7.59 21.78 0.23
CA ASP A 135 -6.67 22.90 0.46
C ASP A 135 -5.34 22.62 -0.25
N ARG A 136 -5.06 23.41 -1.30
CA ARG A 136 -3.82 23.34 -2.09
C ARG A 136 -2.70 24.20 -1.54
N THR A 137 -2.90 24.87 -0.40
CA THR A 137 -1.83 25.60 0.26
C THR A 137 -0.67 24.64 0.59
N PRO A 138 0.55 24.94 0.17
CA PRO A 138 1.69 24.06 0.47
C PRO A 138 1.88 23.88 1.97
N LEU A 139 2.15 22.62 2.38
CA LEU A 139 2.46 22.25 3.76
C LEU A 139 1.35 22.67 4.73
N ASN A 140 0.14 22.19 4.48
CA ASN A 140 -1.00 22.45 5.37
C ASN A 140 -1.39 21.24 6.22
N GLU A 141 -2.11 21.48 7.30
CA GLU A 141 -2.53 20.42 8.24
C GLU A 141 -3.62 19.51 7.68
N GLN A 142 -4.41 19.96 6.69
CA GLN A 142 -5.41 19.11 6.06
C GLN A 142 -4.75 17.95 5.33
N GLN A 143 -3.66 18.18 4.60
CA GLN A 143 -2.92 17.11 3.90
C GLN A 143 -2.41 16.05 4.87
N VAL A 144 -1.94 16.48 6.05
CA VAL A 144 -1.53 15.57 7.14
C VAL A 144 -2.71 14.77 7.66
N THR A 145 -3.82 15.45 7.94
CA THR A 145 -5.05 14.83 8.46
C THR A 145 -5.61 13.82 7.46
N ASP A 146 -5.69 14.19 6.18
CA ASP A 146 -6.17 13.32 5.11
C ASP A 146 -5.30 12.07 4.95
N LEU A 147 -3.97 12.21 5.06
CA LEU A 147 -3.04 11.09 4.97
C LEU A 147 -3.21 10.13 6.16
N VAL A 148 -3.24 10.65 7.38
CA VAL A 148 -3.45 9.85 8.59
C VAL A 148 -4.81 9.14 8.54
N GLN A 149 -5.87 9.87 8.15
CA GLN A 149 -7.20 9.29 7.98
C GLN A 149 -7.17 8.17 6.94
N GLN A 150 -6.53 8.37 5.78
CA GLN A 150 -6.43 7.34 4.73
C GLN A 150 -5.76 6.06 5.25
N VAL A 151 -4.65 6.17 5.97
CA VAL A 151 -3.96 5.02 6.57
C VAL A 151 -4.88 4.28 7.54
N VAL A 152 -5.57 5.01 8.42
CA VAL A 152 -6.51 4.42 9.40
C VAL A 152 -7.71 3.77 8.70
N ASP A 153 -8.25 4.40 7.65
CA ASP A 153 -9.39 3.87 6.90
C ASP A 153 -9.04 2.58 6.13
N MET A 154 -7.80 2.47 5.62
CA MET A 154 -7.32 1.21 5.03
C MET A 154 -7.18 0.09 6.07
N ARG A 155 -6.71 0.41 7.28
CA ARG A 155 -6.68 -0.54 8.40
C ARG A 155 -8.10 -0.96 8.82
N ARG A 156 -9.04 -0.01 8.82
CA ARG A 156 -10.45 -0.29 9.07
C ARG A 156 -11.08 -1.15 7.98
N GLY A 157 -10.70 -0.93 6.73
CA GLY A 157 -11.04 -1.82 5.61
C GLY A 157 -10.53 -3.25 5.78
N ALA A 158 -9.34 -3.41 6.37
CA ALA A 158 -8.84 -4.74 6.75
C ALA A 158 -9.71 -5.39 7.85
N ASP A 159 -10.19 -4.62 8.85
CA ASP A 159 -11.14 -5.14 9.85
C ASP A 159 -12.42 -5.64 9.17
N LEU A 160 -12.97 -4.88 8.20
CA LEU A 160 -14.16 -5.25 7.46
C LEU A 160 -13.96 -6.56 6.68
N LEU A 161 -12.86 -6.70 5.96
CA LEU A 161 -12.56 -7.91 5.20
C LEU A 161 -12.35 -9.13 6.11
N LEU A 162 -11.62 -8.95 7.21
CA LEU A 162 -11.28 -10.03 8.14
C LEU A 162 -12.46 -10.44 9.06
N ALA A 163 -13.49 -9.61 9.18
CA ALA A 163 -14.73 -9.96 9.85
C ALA A 163 -15.63 -10.90 9.01
N ARG A 164 -15.34 -11.05 7.71
CA ARG A 164 -16.07 -11.95 6.81
C ARG A 164 -15.70 -13.40 7.05
N PRO A 165 -16.67 -14.31 7.22
CA PRO A 165 -16.39 -15.73 7.45
C PRO A 165 -15.84 -16.46 6.21
N ASP A 166 -15.99 -15.88 5.02
CA ASP A 166 -15.54 -16.42 3.75
C ASP A 166 -14.14 -15.90 3.32
N VAL A 167 -13.46 -15.11 4.18
CA VAL A 167 -12.10 -14.60 3.93
C VAL A 167 -11.07 -15.32 4.80
N ASP A 168 -9.97 -15.75 4.19
CA ASP A 168 -8.81 -16.32 4.88
C ASP A 168 -7.93 -15.19 5.46
N PRO A 169 -7.84 -15.06 6.80
CA PRO A 169 -7.08 -13.99 7.43
C PRO A 169 -5.56 -14.07 7.19
N LYS A 170 -5.07 -15.18 6.65
CA LYS A 170 -3.66 -15.36 6.31
C LYS A 170 -3.31 -14.93 4.89
N ARG A 171 -4.30 -14.52 4.08
CA ARG A 171 -4.15 -14.18 2.67
C ARG A 171 -4.68 -12.79 2.34
N LEU A 172 -4.23 -11.78 3.11
CA LEU A 172 -4.56 -10.37 2.92
C LEU A 172 -3.39 -9.64 2.25
N ALA A 173 -3.67 -8.90 1.18
CA ALA A 173 -2.69 -8.05 0.49
C ALA A 173 -3.22 -6.62 0.30
N TYR A 174 -2.30 -5.73 -0.06
CA TYR A 174 -2.56 -4.34 -0.39
C TYR A 174 -1.95 -3.98 -1.74
N VAL A 175 -2.67 -3.22 -2.54
CA VAL A 175 -2.18 -2.60 -3.78
C VAL A 175 -2.47 -1.11 -3.70
N GLY A 176 -1.45 -0.29 -3.83
CA GLY A 176 -1.59 1.16 -3.80
C GLY A 176 -0.85 1.84 -4.94
N HIS A 177 -1.47 2.85 -5.54
CA HIS A 177 -0.90 3.62 -6.62
C HIS A 177 -0.64 5.07 -6.18
N SER A 178 0.55 5.59 -6.50
CA SER A 178 0.92 6.99 -6.28
C SER A 178 0.74 7.40 -4.80
N TYR A 179 -0.21 8.26 -4.50
CA TYR A 179 -0.57 8.65 -3.14
C TYR A 179 -0.81 7.43 -2.23
N ASN A 180 -1.56 6.44 -2.72
CA ASN A 180 -1.81 5.22 -1.96
C ASN A 180 -0.63 4.22 -1.94
N ALA A 181 0.40 4.40 -2.76
CA ALA A 181 1.67 3.70 -2.54
C ALA A 181 2.41 4.26 -1.32
N ASN A 182 2.35 5.59 -1.07
CA ASN A 182 2.84 6.17 0.18
C ASN A 182 2.06 5.62 1.39
N VAL A 183 0.72 5.58 1.30
CA VAL A 183 -0.15 4.96 2.33
C VAL A 183 0.26 3.50 2.58
N GLY A 184 0.53 2.74 1.52
CA GLY A 184 1.04 1.37 1.62
C GLY A 184 2.40 1.26 2.31
N GLY A 185 3.27 2.26 2.14
CA GLY A 185 4.53 2.38 2.89
C GLY A 185 4.29 2.44 4.39
N PHE A 186 3.36 3.30 4.86
CA PHE A 186 2.95 3.35 6.27
C PHE A 186 2.33 2.04 6.73
N LEU A 187 1.32 1.54 6.00
CA LEU A 187 0.60 0.31 6.34
C LEU A 187 1.53 -0.88 6.53
N SER A 188 2.56 -1.02 5.69
CA SER A 188 3.48 -2.16 5.72
C SER A 188 4.27 -2.26 7.03
N GLY A 189 4.62 -1.11 7.61
CA GLY A 189 5.25 -1.06 8.92
C GLY A 189 4.29 -1.25 10.09
N ILE A 190 3.05 -0.75 9.95
CA ILE A 190 2.09 -0.63 11.05
C ILE A 190 1.22 -1.88 11.20
N ASP A 191 0.76 -2.47 10.09
CA ASP A 191 -0.28 -3.50 10.12
C ASP A 191 0.23 -4.86 9.61
N LYS A 192 0.57 -5.75 10.51
CA LYS A 192 1.15 -7.07 10.22
C LYS A 192 0.15 -8.12 9.73
N ARG A 193 -1.12 -7.76 9.59
CA ARG A 193 -2.13 -8.63 8.98
C ARG A 193 -1.91 -8.81 7.48
N PHE A 194 -1.37 -7.79 6.80
CA PHE A 194 -1.01 -7.87 5.39
C PHE A 194 0.21 -8.77 5.17
N LYS A 195 0.15 -9.61 4.13
CA LYS A 195 1.21 -10.55 3.75
C LYS A 195 1.99 -10.13 2.52
N ALA A 196 1.39 -9.26 1.70
CA ALA A 196 1.99 -8.75 0.48
C ALA A 196 1.53 -7.31 0.20
N PHE A 197 2.43 -6.52 -0.35
CA PHE A 197 2.18 -5.15 -0.80
C PHE A 197 2.64 -4.99 -2.24
N VAL A 198 1.84 -4.33 -3.07
CA VAL A 198 2.27 -3.79 -4.35
C VAL A 198 2.20 -2.27 -4.26
N LEU A 199 3.34 -1.61 -4.35
CA LEU A 199 3.47 -0.16 -4.24
C LEU A 199 3.89 0.40 -5.62
N MET A 200 2.96 1.12 -6.25
CA MET A 200 3.07 1.58 -7.63
C MET A 200 3.34 3.08 -7.69
N ALA A 201 4.43 3.49 -8.30
CA ALA A 201 4.75 4.88 -8.61
C ALA A 201 4.58 5.85 -7.42
N GLY A 202 5.01 5.43 -6.23
CA GLY A 202 4.96 6.22 -4.99
C GLY A 202 6.03 5.75 -4.02
N GLY A 203 5.99 6.22 -2.79
CA GLY A 203 7.01 5.88 -1.81
C GLY A 203 8.16 6.88 -1.81
N LEU A 204 7.84 8.15 -1.68
CA LEU A 204 8.84 9.19 -1.39
C LEU A 204 9.30 9.03 0.06
N SER A 205 10.60 9.11 0.29
CA SER A 205 11.14 9.31 1.63
C SER A 205 11.64 10.74 1.74
N ASP A 206 11.00 11.53 2.58
CA ASP A 206 11.36 12.93 2.79
C ASP A 206 12.80 13.04 3.32
N GLU A 207 13.23 12.11 4.16
CA GLU A 207 14.57 12.14 4.75
C GLU A 207 15.67 11.98 3.70
N SER A 208 15.47 11.11 2.71
CA SER A 208 16.42 10.93 1.60
C SER A 208 16.40 12.10 0.63
N ASP A 209 15.27 12.79 0.53
CA ASP A 209 15.03 13.87 -0.43
C ASP A 209 15.34 15.26 0.12
N LEU A 210 15.34 15.49 1.44
CA LEU A 210 15.53 16.79 2.05
C LEU A 210 16.78 17.55 1.56
N LYS A 211 17.82 16.82 1.17
CA LYS A 211 19.06 17.39 0.63
C LYS A 211 19.04 17.58 -0.89
N SER A 212 17.99 17.11 -1.58
CA SER A 212 17.90 17.24 -3.02
C SER A 212 17.75 18.70 -3.43
N LYS A 213 18.29 19.04 -4.61
CA LYS A 213 18.16 20.39 -5.17
C LYS A 213 16.69 20.82 -5.29
N ALA A 214 15.81 19.92 -5.75
CA ALA A 214 14.40 20.21 -5.92
C ALA A 214 13.71 20.58 -4.59
N VAL A 215 13.99 19.85 -3.50
CA VAL A 215 13.42 20.16 -2.19
C VAL A 215 14.01 21.45 -1.63
N GLN A 216 15.29 21.73 -1.83
CA GLN A 216 15.88 22.99 -1.39
C GLN A 216 15.32 24.20 -2.17
N GLU A 217 15.10 24.08 -3.47
CA GLU A 217 14.42 25.11 -4.28
C GLU A 217 12.98 25.31 -3.79
N TYR A 218 12.24 24.24 -3.52
CA TYR A 218 10.90 24.30 -2.94
C TYR A 218 10.89 24.97 -1.57
N ARG A 219 11.83 24.61 -0.68
CA ARG A 219 12.01 25.25 0.63
C ARG A 219 12.21 26.76 0.50
N GLN A 220 13.03 27.20 -0.46
CA GLN A 220 13.23 28.64 -0.71
C GLN A 220 11.96 29.31 -1.25
N LYS A 221 11.22 28.65 -2.15
CA LYS A 221 9.98 29.16 -2.76
C LYS A 221 8.88 29.42 -1.72
N ILE A 222 8.69 28.49 -0.77
CA ILE A 222 7.60 28.59 0.24
C ILE A 222 7.98 29.32 1.51
N GLY A 223 9.25 29.62 1.71
CA GLY A 223 9.84 30.23 2.89
C GLY A 223 10.49 29.20 3.83
N PRO A 224 11.79 29.34 4.11
CA PRO A 224 12.54 28.40 4.95
C PRO A 224 11.92 28.18 6.33
N GLU A 225 11.47 29.22 7.01
CA GLU A 225 10.87 29.14 8.34
C GLU A 225 9.60 28.27 8.34
N LYS A 226 8.72 28.47 7.35
CA LYS A 226 7.49 27.68 7.19
C LYS A 226 7.82 26.20 6.94
N PHE A 227 8.79 25.93 6.04
CA PHE A 227 9.22 24.58 5.73
C PHE A 227 9.80 23.87 6.95
N ASP A 228 10.73 24.53 7.66
CA ASP A 228 11.42 23.95 8.80
C ASP A 228 10.46 23.71 9.98
N ALA A 229 9.52 24.62 10.22
CA ALA A 229 8.47 24.43 11.23
C ALA A 229 7.55 23.25 10.89
N PHE A 230 7.17 23.11 9.63
CA PHE A 230 6.36 21.95 9.17
C PHE A 230 7.13 20.64 9.32
N GLN A 231 8.40 20.60 8.92
CA GLN A 231 9.25 19.43 9.07
C GLN A 231 9.49 19.06 10.54
N ALA A 232 9.68 20.03 11.41
CA ALA A 232 9.82 19.79 12.85
C ALA A 232 8.55 19.16 13.45
N LYS A 233 7.36 19.57 13.00
CA LYS A 233 6.07 19.06 13.49
C LYS A 233 5.66 17.74 12.83
N TYR A 234 5.89 17.58 11.54
CA TYR A 234 5.31 16.51 10.73
C TYR A 234 6.33 15.63 9.97
N GLY A 235 7.64 15.84 10.15
CA GLY A 235 8.68 15.04 9.52
C GLY A 235 8.70 13.55 9.93
N TRP A 236 7.84 13.16 10.88
CA TRP A 236 7.56 11.77 11.18
C TRP A 236 6.70 11.09 10.10
N LEU A 237 5.96 11.86 9.29
CA LEU A 237 5.14 11.39 8.16
C LEU A 237 6.00 11.02 6.95
N ASP A 238 7.02 10.23 7.16
CA ASP A 238 7.87 9.69 6.11
C ASP A 238 7.58 8.20 5.94
N PRO A 239 6.99 7.74 4.81
CA PRO A 239 6.71 6.33 4.57
C PRO A 239 7.97 5.46 4.60
N GLY A 240 9.17 6.03 4.37
CA GLY A 240 10.44 5.32 4.48
C GLY A 240 10.70 4.79 5.89
N LYS A 241 10.30 5.54 6.91
CA LYS A 241 10.44 5.12 8.32
C LYS A 241 9.60 3.89 8.68
N PHE A 242 8.52 3.66 7.95
CA PHE A 242 7.60 2.56 8.20
C PHE A 242 7.88 1.35 7.29
N VAL A 243 8.12 1.56 6.00
CA VAL A 243 8.36 0.47 5.04
C VAL A 243 9.65 -0.29 5.33
N SER A 244 10.62 0.32 6.02
CA SER A 244 11.80 -0.35 6.56
C SER A 244 11.47 -1.46 7.56
N HIS A 245 10.25 -1.45 8.09
CA HIS A 245 9.70 -2.46 9.01
C HIS A 245 8.62 -3.33 8.35
N ALA A 246 8.51 -3.40 7.03
CA ALA A 246 7.47 -4.17 6.35
C ALA A 246 7.55 -5.69 6.61
N ALA A 247 8.73 -6.23 6.88
CA ALA A 247 8.89 -7.66 7.17
C ALA A 247 7.91 -8.16 8.26
N PRO A 248 7.36 -9.38 8.13
CA PRO A 248 7.63 -10.41 7.14
C PRO A 248 6.82 -10.29 5.84
N ALA A 249 6.05 -9.22 5.63
CA ALA A 249 5.32 -9.01 4.38
C ALA A 249 6.29 -8.82 3.20
N VAL A 250 5.90 -9.31 2.03
CA VAL A 250 6.68 -9.13 0.80
C VAL A 250 6.24 -7.86 0.11
N VAL A 251 7.18 -6.99 -0.25
CA VAL A 251 6.88 -5.73 -0.95
C VAL A 251 7.33 -5.80 -2.40
N PHE A 252 6.42 -5.55 -3.32
CA PHE A 252 6.72 -5.38 -4.74
C PHE A 252 6.58 -3.92 -5.15
N LEU A 253 7.66 -3.34 -5.61
CA LEU A 253 7.78 -1.95 -6.02
C LEU A 253 7.77 -1.84 -7.55
N GLN A 254 6.85 -1.05 -8.11
CA GLN A 254 6.69 -0.84 -9.54
C GLN A 254 6.79 0.64 -9.90
N TYR A 255 7.67 1.00 -10.84
CA TYR A 255 7.87 2.39 -11.28
C TYR A 255 7.96 2.50 -12.79
N GLY A 256 7.55 3.66 -13.33
CA GLY A 256 7.76 4.03 -14.72
C GLY A 256 9.11 4.72 -14.93
N SER A 257 9.82 4.41 -16.00
CA SER A 257 11.08 5.08 -16.35
C SER A 257 10.87 6.50 -16.92
N GLN A 258 9.63 6.76 -17.39
CA GLN A 258 9.23 8.05 -17.94
C GLN A 258 8.57 8.95 -16.87
N GLU A 259 8.65 8.55 -15.60
CA GLU A 259 8.12 9.27 -14.45
C GLU A 259 8.88 10.58 -14.22
N LYS A 260 8.13 11.68 -14.12
CA LYS A 260 8.72 13.02 -13.93
C LYS A 260 8.94 13.38 -12.47
N PHE A 261 8.06 12.90 -11.58
CA PHE A 261 8.09 13.24 -10.15
C PHE A 261 9.00 12.29 -9.37
N LEU A 262 8.97 11.02 -9.73
CA LEU A 262 9.70 9.93 -9.09
C LEU A 262 10.66 9.31 -10.10
N ASN A 263 11.71 10.06 -10.45
CA ASN A 263 12.70 9.57 -11.39
C ASN A 263 13.33 8.25 -10.91
N PRO A 264 13.96 7.47 -11.81
CA PRO A 264 14.48 6.13 -11.48
C PRO A 264 15.45 6.10 -10.30
N ASP A 265 16.22 7.15 -10.04
CA ASP A 265 17.20 7.17 -8.94
C ASP A 265 16.49 7.34 -7.58
N ARG A 266 15.46 8.19 -7.49
CA ARG A 266 14.61 8.31 -6.31
C ARG A 266 13.86 7.01 -6.03
N ALA A 267 13.33 6.36 -7.08
CA ALA A 267 12.67 5.07 -6.96
C ALA A 267 13.62 3.99 -6.41
N ARG A 268 14.88 3.94 -6.88
CA ARG A 268 15.90 3.02 -6.35
C ARG A 268 16.29 3.36 -4.92
N ALA A 269 16.43 4.64 -4.58
CA ALA A 269 16.73 5.09 -3.22
C ALA A 269 15.64 4.65 -2.24
N TYR A 270 14.36 4.84 -2.59
CA TYR A 270 13.26 4.33 -1.77
C TYR A 270 13.27 2.81 -1.67
N ALA A 271 13.48 2.10 -2.78
CA ALA A 271 13.57 0.65 -2.78
C ALA A 271 14.71 0.13 -1.87
N ALA A 272 15.80 0.87 -1.72
CA ALA A 272 16.90 0.50 -0.83
C ALA A 272 16.48 0.53 0.65
N ILE A 273 15.55 1.40 1.04
CA ILE A 273 15.04 1.54 2.41
C ILE A 273 14.08 0.40 2.79
N VAL A 274 13.31 -0.12 1.82
CA VAL A 274 12.33 -1.18 2.05
C VAL A 274 12.99 -2.43 2.62
N SER A 275 12.42 -2.99 3.70
CA SER A 275 12.93 -4.24 4.29
C SER A 275 12.75 -5.44 3.34
N GLU A 276 13.63 -6.44 3.48
CA GLU A 276 13.43 -7.74 2.83
C GLU A 276 12.28 -8.53 3.51
N PRO A 277 11.54 -9.38 2.75
CA PRO A 277 11.72 -9.66 1.33
C PRO A 277 11.02 -8.62 0.43
N LYS A 278 11.70 -8.19 -0.61
CA LYS A 278 11.17 -7.21 -1.58
C LYS A 278 11.54 -7.57 -3.02
N SER A 279 10.85 -6.94 -3.96
CA SER A 279 11.21 -6.90 -5.38
C SER A 279 10.99 -5.51 -5.95
N PHE A 280 11.78 -5.14 -6.93
CA PHE A 280 11.73 -3.84 -7.59
C PHE A 280 11.77 -4.03 -9.09
N LYS A 281 10.87 -3.35 -9.82
CA LYS A 281 10.90 -3.35 -11.29
C LYS A 281 10.61 -1.96 -11.84
N LEU A 282 11.40 -1.57 -12.83
CA LEU A 282 11.23 -0.36 -13.61
C LEU A 282 10.69 -0.74 -14.98
N TYR A 283 9.61 -0.08 -15.40
CA TYR A 283 8.93 -0.31 -16.68
C TYR A 283 9.15 0.87 -17.62
N ASP A 284 9.20 0.62 -18.90
CA ASP A 284 9.15 1.70 -19.89
C ASP A 284 7.73 2.25 -20.01
N ALA A 285 7.38 3.13 -19.08
CA ALA A 285 6.03 3.62 -18.87
C ALA A 285 6.02 4.97 -18.13
N PRO A 286 4.93 5.74 -18.25
CA PRO A 286 4.66 6.92 -17.43
C PRO A 286 4.19 6.54 -16.02
N HIS A 287 3.70 7.51 -15.26
CA HIS A 287 3.17 7.34 -13.90
C HIS A 287 2.04 6.30 -13.80
N ALA A 288 1.14 6.26 -14.78
CA ALA A 288 0.04 5.29 -14.83
C ALA A 288 0.50 3.82 -14.97
N LEU A 289 1.79 3.61 -15.28
CA LEU A 289 2.35 2.30 -15.65
C LEU A 289 1.70 1.74 -16.93
N ASN A 290 1.93 0.46 -17.22
CA ASN A 290 1.48 -0.17 -18.46
C ASN A 290 0.96 -1.60 -18.23
N ALA A 291 0.52 -2.27 -19.31
CA ALA A 291 0.01 -3.62 -19.27
C ALA A 291 1.06 -4.65 -18.77
N GLU A 292 2.37 -4.40 -18.96
CA GLU A 292 3.42 -5.26 -18.42
C GLU A 292 3.45 -5.20 -16.89
N ALA A 293 3.42 -3.98 -16.32
CA ALA A 293 3.37 -3.79 -14.88
C ALA A 293 2.11 -4.43 -14.28
N ARG A 294 0.97 -4.34 -14.97
CA ARG A 294 -0.28 -5.01 -14.56
C ARG A 294 -0.14 -6.53 -14.54
N ARG A 295 0.43 -7.13 -15.58
CA ARG A 295 0.67 -8.59 -15.62
C ARG A 295 1.55 -9.04 -14.45
N ASP A 296 2.62 -8.30 -14.17
CA ASP A 296 3.56 -8.65 -13.12
C ASP A 296 2.93 -8.56 -11.72
N ARG A 297 2.14 -7.51 -11.43
CA ARG A 297 1.46 -7.40 -10.12
C ARG A 297 0.38 -8.47 -9.95
N ILE A 298 -0.35 -8.81 -10.99
CA ILE A 298 -1.33 -9.91 -10.94
C ILE A 298 -0.61 -11.25 -10.71
N ALA A 299 0.49 -11.52 -11.41
CA ALA A 299 1.30 -12.73 -11.19
C ALA A 299 1.86 -12.77 -9.76
N PHE A 300 2.34 -11.65 -9.24
CA PHE A 300 2.78 -11.52 -7.85
C PHE A 300 1.66 -11.84 -6.86
N LEU A 301 0.47 -11.27 -7.03
CA LEU A 301 -0.69 -11.54 -6.17
C LEU A 301 -1.12 -13.02 -6.24
N ILE A 302 -1.15 -13.62 -7.43
CA ILE A 302 -1.45 -15.05 -7.63
C ILE A 302 -0.49 -15.90 -6.80
N ASP A 303 0.82 -15.64 -6.89
CA ASP A 303 1.82 -16.39 -6.14
C ASP A 303 1.70 -16.18 -4.63
N ARG A 304 1.64 -14.91 -4.18
CA ARG A 304 1.67 -14.58 -2.74
C ARG A 304 0.39 -14.97 -2.01
N LEU A 305 -0.75 -14.87 -2.67
CA LEU A 305 -2.05 -15.19 -2.10
C LEU A 305 -2.52 -16.62 -2.44
N LYS A 306 -1.72 -17.40 -3.19
CA LYS A 306 -2.08 -18.77 -3.62
C LYS A 306 -3.42 -18.81 -4.33
N LEU A 307 -3.58 -17.94 -5.33
CA LEU A 307 -4.80 -17.83 -6.11
C LEU A 307 -4.85 -18.88 -7.23
N LYS A 308 -6.03 -19.09 -7.78
CA LYS A 308 -6.17 -19.80 -9.05
C LYS A 308 -5.54 -18.97 -10.18
N PRO A 309 -4.99 -19.62 -11.22
CA PRO A 309 -4.48 -18.89 -12.39
C PRO A 309 -5.56 -18.04 -13.05
N VAL A 310 -5.17 -16.84 -13.53
CA VAL A 310 -6.00 -15.98 -14.37
C VAL A 310 -5.49 -16.08 -15.80
N ALA A 311 -6.40 -16.30 -16.76
CA ALA A 311 -6.03 -16.39 -18.16
C ALA A 311 -5.41 -15.09 -18.68
N LEU A 312 -4.32 -15.16 -19.43
CA LEU A 312 -3.63 -13.99 -19.98
C LEU A 312 -4.56 -13.10 -20.82
N ALA A 313 -5.52 -13.69 -21.54
CA ALA A 313 -6.50 -12.94 -22.33
C ALA A 313 -7.41 -12.07 -21.44
N VAL A 314 -7.76 -12.53 -20.22
CA VAL A 314 -8.53 -11.75 -19.25
C VAL A 314 -7.69 -10.55 -18.77
N ILE A 315 -6.42 -10.78 -18.43
CA ILE A 315 -5.50 -9.72 -17.98
C ILE A 315 -5.27 -8.69 -19.10
N ALA A 316 -5.11 -9.15 -20.34
CA ALA A 316 -4.91 -8.30 -21.51
C ALA A 316 -6.17 -7.48 -21.88
N GLY A 317 -7.36 -7.97 -21.52
CA GLY A 317 -8.62 -7.27 -21.72
C GLY A 317 -8.91 -6.15 -20.72
N ILE A 318 -8.12 -6.03 -19.65
CA ILE A 318 -8.26 -4.92 -18.68
C ILE A 318 -7.78 -3.62 -19.33
N PRO A 319 -8.60 -2.55 -19.38
CA PRO A 319 -8.20 -1.29 -19.96
C PRO A 319 -6.95 -0.69 -19.31
N ASP A 320 -6.11 -0.05 -20.09
CA ASP A 320 -5.02 0.75 -19.54
C ASP A 320 -5.57 2.00 -18.87
N LEU A 321 -4.94 2.39 -17.78
CA LEU A 321 -5.30 3.62 -17.07
C LEU A 321 -4.89 4.82 -17.93
N PHE A 322 -5.89 5.64 -18.31
CA PHE A 322 -5.62 6.87 -19.01
C PHE A 322 -5.05 7.92 -18.06
N GLN A 323 -3.84 8.36 -18.37
CA GLN A 323 -3.20 9.46 -17.65
C GLN A 323 -3.47 10.78 -18.39
N PRO A 324 -4.35 11.67 -17.86
CA PRO A 324 -4.52 12.99 -18.42
C PRO A 324 -3.18 13.75 -18.46
N PRO A 325 -2.98 14.65 -19.42
CA PRO A 325 -1.83 15.54 -19.41
C PRO A 325 -1.73 16.29 -18.09
N ASP A 326 -0.51 16.37 -17.56
CA ASP A 326 -0.26 17.14 -16.35
C ASP A 326 -0.47 18.62 -16.69
N GLN A 327 -1.53 19.18 -16.16
CA GLN A 327 -1.71 20.61 -16.14
C GLN A 327 -0.91 21.12 -14.94
N ASN A 328 0.37 21.39 -15.18
CA ASN A 328 1.20 22.06 -14.17
C ASN A 328 0.47 23.30 -13.65
N PRO A 329 0.42 23.48 -12.33
CA PRO A 329 -0.09 24.68 -11.71
C PRO A 329 0.77 25.89 -12.04
#